data_8c08185cab7ac1597821702d1d778003
#
_entry.id   8c08185cab7ac1597821702d1d778003
#
_cell.length_a   1.000
_cell.length_b   1.000
_cell.length_c   1.000
_cell.angle_alpha   90.00
_cell.angle_beta   90.00
_cell.angle_gamma   90.00
#
_symmetry.space_group_name_H-M   'P 1'
#
loop_
_entity.id
_entity.type
_entity.pdbx_description
1 polymer ?
#
loop_
_entity_poly.entity_id
_entity_poly.type
_entity_poly.pdbx_seq_one_letter_code
_entity_poly.pdbx_strand_id
1 'polypeptide(L)'
;MYLIGDIGNTETKIFLFDQNFKIKKKWNLPSIKISKKYLYSNMRFLISQRSKVKKIIFSSVVPKSFILIKKFLNKEIKKVKVIELKQINLKNLIKLRVNRKQVGQID
;
A
#
# COMPACT_ATOMS: atom_id res chain seq x y z
N MET A 1 -9.50 0.05 7.01
CA MET A 1 -8.17 0.55 6.61
C MET A 1 -7.96 0.36 5.13
N TYR A 2 -7.11 1.19 4.56
CA TYR A 2 -6.80 1.16 3.12
C TYR A 2 -5.31 0.97 2.95
N LEU A 3 -4.92 0.01 2.11
CA LEU A 3 -3.52 -0.25 1.79
C LEU A 3 -3.25 0.28 0.39
N ILE A 4 -2.30 1.19 0.28
CA ILE A 4 -1.94 1.81 -1.00
C ILE A 4 -0.44 1.66 -1.19
N GLY A 5 -0.04 1.15 -2.34
CA GLY A 5 1.36 0.93 -2.63
C GLY A 5 1.76 1.37 -4.02
N ASP A 6 3.02 1.73 -4.14
CA ASP A 6 3.66 2.12 -5.39
C ASP A 6 4.96 1.35 -5.52
N ILE A 7 5.01 0.47 -6.52
CA ILE A 7 6.16 -0.40 -6.76
C ILE A 7 7.02 0.21 -7.85
N GLY A 8 8.10 0.86 -7.42
CA GLY A 8 9.08 1.43 -8.33
C GLY A 8 10.24 0.48 -8.61
N ASN A 9 11.12 0.87 -9.54
CA ASN A 9 12.30 0.07 -9.89
C ASN A 9 13.26 -0.09 -8.72
N THR A 10 13.44 0.95 -7.93
CA THR A 10 14.39 0.98 -6.82
C THR A 10 13.71 0.75 -5.48
N GLU A 11 12.60 1.43 -5.28
CA GLU A 11 11.88 1.41 -4.00
C GLU A 11 10.42 1.08 -4.19
N THR A 12 9.90 0.35 -3.23
CA THR A 12 8.47 0.07 -3.11
C THR A 12 7.96 0.78 -1.87
N LYS A 13 7.01 1.68 -2.05
CA LYS A 13 6.42 2.45 -0.95
C LYS A 13 5.01 1.95 -0.70
N ILE A 14 4.74 1.56 0.53
CA ILE A 14 3.43 1.04 0.92
C ILE A 14 2.95 1.81 2.13
N PHE A 15 1.69 2.23 2.07
CA PHE A 15 1.07 3.00 3.14
C PHE A 15 -0.20 2.30 3.62
N LEU A 16 -0.35 2.20 4.92
CA LEU A 16 -1.59 1.74 5.53
C LEU A 16 -2.28 2.95 6.14
N PHE A 17 -3.47 3.26 5.64
CA PHE A 17 -4.29 4.37 6.13
C PHE A 17 -5.44 3.85 6.97
N ASP A 18 -5.81 4.61 8.00
CA ASP A 18 -7.04 4.33 8.74
C ASP A 18 -8.26 4.83 7.97
N GLN A 19 -9.43 4.68 8.56
CA GLN A 19 -10.69 5.10 7.93
C GLN A 19 -10.78 6.62 7.73
N ASN A 20 -9.99 7.39 8.46
CA ASN A 20 -9.91 8.85 8.34
C ASN A 20 -8.76 9.28 7.43
N PHE A 21 -8.14 8.33 6.73
CA PHE A 21 -7.01 8.55 5.84
C PHE A 21 -5.78 9.10 6.52
N LYS A 22 -5.60 8.77 7.78
CA LYS A 22 -4.35 9.02 8.48
C LYS A 22 -3.43 7.83 8.28
N ILE A 23 -2.14 8.11 8.10
CA ILE A 23 -1.15 7.05 7.93
C ILE A 23 -0.94 6.34 9.26
N LYS A 24 -1.22 5.04 9.27
CA LYS A 24 -0.97 4.19 10.44
C LYS A 24 0.39 3.54 10.37
N LYS A 25 0.84 3.21 9.17
CA LYS A 25 2.14 2.59 8.96
C LYS A 25 2.63 2.89 7.56
N LYS A 26 3.92 3.09 7.42
CA LYS A 26 4.59 3.31 6.15
C LYS A 26 5.72 2.32 6.03
N TRP A 27 5.83 1.67 4.86
CA TRP A 27 6.95 0.81 4.53
C TRP A 27 7.66 1.36 3.31
N ASN A 28 8.98 1.37 3.38
CA ASN A 28 9.82 1.74 2.26
C ASN A 28 10.78 0.58 2.03
N LEU A 29 10.48 -0.23 1.04
CA LEU A 29 11.17 -1.49 0.81
C LEU A 29 12.01 -1.40 -0.46
N PRO A 30 13.30 -1.81 -0.41
CA PRO A 30 14.06 -1.94 -1.64
C PRO A 30 13.39 -2.96 -2.56
N SER A 31 13.06 -2.56 -3.79
CA SER A 31 12.30 -3.42 -4.69
C SER A 31 13.04 -4.73 -5.01
N ILE A 32 14.37 -4.67 -5.07
CA ILE A 32 15.19 -5.85 -5.35
C ILE A 32 15.12 -6.91 -4.24
N LYS A 33 14.77 -6.51 -3.02
CA LYS A 33 14.69 -7.42 -1.89
C LYS A 33 13.34 -8.09 -1.73
N ILE A 34 12.35 -7.69 -2.51
CA ILE A 34 10.99 -8.21 -2.36
C ILE A 34 10.95 -9.69 -2.69
N SER A 35 10.53 -10.47 -1.71
CA SER A 35 10.29 -11.90 -1.80
C SER A 35 9.21 -12.23 -0.81
N LYS A 36 8.66 -13.43 -0.89
CA LYS A 36 7.64 -13.88 0.05
C LYS A 36 8.14 -13.80 1.50
N LYS A 37 9.36 -14.31 1.72
CA LYS A 37 9.97 -14.31 3.05
C LYS A 37 10.22 -12.90 3.56
N TYR A 38 10.73 -12.02 2.68
CA TYR A 38 11.00 -10.64 3.03
C TYR A 38 9.72 -9.91 3.44
N LEU A 39 8.64 -10.12 2.69
CA LEU A 39 7.35 -9.50 2.99
C LEU A 39 6.81 -9.99 4.34
N TYR A 40 6.89 -11.28 4.62
CA TYR A 40 6.48 -11.81 5.91
C TYR A 40 7.24 -11.17 7.07
N SER A 41 8.56 -11.02 6.91
CA SER A 41 9.40 -10.46 7.96
C SER A 41 9.14 -8.99 8.19
N ASN A 42 8.85 -8.23 7.12
CA ASN A 42 8.80 -6.78 7.20
C ASN A 42 7.38 -6.21 7.31
N MET A 43 6.36 -7.01 7.03
CA MET A 43 4.98 -6.52 7.03
C MET A 43 4.11 -7.19 8.09
N ARG A 44 4.70 -7.54 9.22
CA ARG A 44 3.97 -8.18 10.32
C ARG A 44 2.85 -7.31 10.88
N PHE A 45 3.08 -6.01 10.92
CA PHE A 45 2.04 -5.09 11.39
C PHE A 45 0.81 -5.16 10.47
N LEU A 46 1.03 -5.21 9.16
CA LEU A 46 -0.07 -5.34 8.21
C LEU A 46 -0.84 -6.64 8.45
N ILE A 47 -0.12 -7.74 8.65
CA ILE A 47 -0.73 -9.03 8.91
C ILE A 47 -1.59 -8.97 10.18
N SER A 48 -1.10 -8.27 11.20
CA SER A 48 -1.86 -8.09 12.45
C SER A 48 -3.15 -7.28 12.25
N GLN A 49 -3.20 -6.44 11.21
CA GLN A 49 -4.35 -5.60 10.90
C GLN A 49 -5.19 -6.12 9.74
N ARG A 50 -4.91 -7.33 9.26
CA ARG A 50 -5.51 -7.88 8.03
C ARG A 50 -7.04 -7.86 8.02
N SER A 51 -7.67 -8.10 9.17
CA SER A 51 -9.14 -8.11 9.26
C SER A 51 -9.76 -6.73 9.09
N LYS A 52 -8.98 -5.67 9.25
CA LYS A 52 -9.42 -4.29 9.15
C LYS A 52 -9.19 -3.68 7.79
N VAL A 53 -8.43 -4.35 6.92
CA VAL A 53 -8.13 -3.84 5.58
C VAL A 53 -9.34 -4.04 4.69
N LYS A 54 -9.84 -2.95 4.11
CA LYS A 54 -11.03 -2.97 3.27
C LYS A 54 -10.74 -2.77 1.79
N LYS A 55 -9.62 -2.16 1.45
CA LYS A 55 -9.26 -1.90 0.08
C LYS A 55 -7.74 -1.93 -0.08
N ILE A 56 -7.29 -2.48 -1.20
CA ILE A 56 -5.87 -2.58 -1.54
C ILE A 56 -5.70 -2.08 -2.96
N ILE A 57 -4.88 -1.04 -3.12
CA ILE A 57 -4.62 -0.44 -4.43
C ILE A 57 -3.11 -0.33 -4.62
N PHE A 58 -2.61 -0.87 -5.72
CA PHE A 58 -1.19 -0.79 -6.06
C PHE A 58 -0.99 -0.29 -7.48
N SER A 59 0.07 0.49 -7.65
CA SER A 59 0.65 0.85 -8.93
C SER A 59 2.00 0.19 -9.04
N SER A 60 2.38 -0.25 -10.24
CA SER A 60 3.66 -0.90 -10.41
C SER A 60 4.25 -0.63 -11.78
N VAL A 61 5.56 -0.33 -11.82
CA VAL A 61 6.37 -0.35 -13.03
C VAL A 61 7.24 -1.61 -13.09
N VAL A 62 7.11 -2.50 -12.10
CA VAL A 62 7.89 -3.75 -12.02
C VAL A 62 6.91 -4.91 -11.89
N PRO A 63 6.48 -5.52 -13.00
CA PRO A 63 5.46 -6.57 -12.97
C PRO A 63 5.84 -7.75 -12.08
N LYS A 64 7.11 -8.13 -12.05
CA LYS A 64 7.58 -9.25 -11.25
C LYS A 64 7.36 -9.00 -9.75
N SER A 65 7.70 -7.81 -9.28
CA SER A 65 7.52 -7.45 -7.87
C SER A 65 6.04 -7.34 -7.53
N PHE A 66 5.23 -6.82 -8.46
CA PHE A 66 3.80 -6.74 -8.27
C PHE A 66 3.17 -8.11 -8.08
N ILE A 67 3.56 -9.09 -8.89
CA ILE A 67 3.05 -10.46 -8.79
C ILE A 67 3.36 -11.05 -7.41
N LEU A 68 4.59 -10.85 -6.92
CA LEU A 68 5.00 -11.36 -5.61
C LEU A 68 4.17 -10.71 -4.49
N ILE A 69 4.01 -9.40 -4.55
CA ILE A 69 3.24 -8.68 -3.54
C ILE A 69 1.77 -9.08 -3.60
N LYS A 70 1.22 -9.20 -4.79
CA LYS A 70 -0.18 -9.62 -4.99
C LYS A 70 -0.42 -11.00 -4.40
N LYS A 71 0.47 -11.95 -4.64
CA LYS A 71 0.35 -13.29 -4.08
C LYS A 71 0.39 -13.26 -2.56
N PHE A 72 1.30 -12.48 -1.99
CA PHE A 72 1.39 -12.32 -0.56
C PHE A 72 0.10 -11.75 0.03
N LEU A 73 -0.40 -10.67 -0.56
CA LEU A 73 -1.62 -10.01 -0.08
C LEU A 73 -2.87 -10.89 -0.27
N ASN A 74 -2.97 -11.59 -1.39
CA ASN A 74 -4.09 -12.51 -1.61
C ASN A 74 -4.13 -13.63 -0.58
N LYS A 75 -2.97 -14.06 -0.11
CA LYS A 75 -2.87 -15.09 0.91
C LYS A 75 -3.18 -14.56 2.30
N GLU A 76 -2.65 -13.40 2.63
CA GLU A 76 -2.78 -12.85 3.99
C GLU A 76 -4.07 -12.07 4.19
N ILE A 77 -4.59 -11.44 3.16
CA ILE A 77 -5.82 -10.64 3.23
C ILE A 77 -6.80 -11.18 2.20
N LYS A 78 -7.35 -12.34 2.50
CA LYS A 78 -8.10 -13.16 1.52
C LYS A 78 -9.38 -12.51 1.01
N LYS A 79 -10.01 -11.66 1.81
CA LYS A 79 -11.34 -11.11 1.48
C LYS A 79 -11.27 -9.86 0.61
N VAL A 80 -10.09 -9.35 0.34
CA VAL A 80 -9.92 -8.08 -0.37
C VAL A 80 -9.10 -8.30 -1.63
N LYS A 81 -9.63 -7.87 -2.77
CA LYS A 81 -8.91 -7.96 -4.03
C LYS A 81 -7.87 -6.86 -4.13
N VAL A 82 -6.71 -7.21 -4.68
CA VAL A 82 -5.68 -6.23 -5.00
C VAL A 82 -6.05 -5.56 -6.32
N ILE A 83 -6.25 -4.26 -6.26
CA ILE A 83 -6.56 -3.44 -7.44
C ILE A 83 -5.27 -2.86 -7.97
N GLU A 84 -4.97 -3.13 -9.23
CA GLU A 84 -3.82 -2.54 -9.90
C GLU A 84 -4.26 -1.32 -10.70
N LEU A 85 -3.60 -0.19 -10.44
CA LEU A 85 -3.74 1.00 -11.26
C LEU A 85 -2.46 1.20 -12.05
N LYS A 86 -2.58 1.49 -13.36
CA LYS A 86 -1.41 1.66 -14.22
C LYS A 86 -0.56 2.87 -13.85
N GLN A 87 -1.21 3.87 -13.26
CA GLN A 87 -0.50 5.05 -12.78
C GLN A 87 -1.16 5.52 -11.51
N ILE A 88 -0.45 5.41 -10.39
CA ILE A 88 -0.78 6.12 -9.17
C ILE A 88 0.34 7.09 -8.91
N ASN A 89 0.02 8.35 -8.78
CA ASN A 89 0.94 9.26 -8.15
C ASN A 89 0.57 9.29 -6.67
N LEU A 90 1.23 8.43 -5.92
CA LEU A 90 0.99 8.29 -4.49
C LEU A 90 1.22 9.60 -3.74
N LYS A 91 2.22 10.35 -4.19
CA LYS A 91 2.56 11.65 -3.64
C LYS A 91 1.39 12.62 -3.80
N ASN A 92 0.79 12.65 -4.99
CA ASN A 92 -0.36 13.49 -5.25
C ASN A 92 -1.60 12.99 -4.51
N LEU A 93 -1.76 11.69 -4.39
CA LEU A 93 -2.89 11.11 -3.67
C LEU A 93 -2.84 11.49 -2.20
N ILE A 94 -1.67 11.36 -1.57
CA ILE A 94 -1.47 11.72 -0.17
C ILE A 94 -1.65 13.23 0.01
N LYS A 95 -1.04 14.01 -0.88
CA LYS A 95 -1.13 15.47 -0.86
C LYS A 95 -2.58 15.94 -1.02
N LEU A 96 -3.31 15.31 -1.93
CA LEU A 96 -4.70 15.63 -2.16
C LEU A 96 -5.53 15.37 -0.89
N ARG A 97 -5.27 14.27 -0.21
CA ARG A 97 -5.97 13.93 1.03
C ARG A 97 -5.66 14.93 2.14
N VAL A 98 -4.37 15.27 2.31
CA VAL A 98 -3.94 16.23 3.31
C VAL A 98 -4.55 17.60 2.98
N ASN A 99 -4.45 18.04 1.73
CA ASN A 99 -5.01 19.29 1.30
C ASN A 99 -6.53 19.32 1.44
N ARG A 100 -7.19 18.22 1.08
CA ARG A 100 -8.64 18.11 1.21
C ARG A 100 -9.06 18.19 2.67
N LYS A 101 -8.30 17.62 3.56
CA LYS A 101 -8.55 17.68 4.99
C LYS A 101 -8.34 19.09 5.51
N GLN A 102 -7.27 19.75 5.08
CA GLN A 102 -7.03 21.14 5.39
C GLN A 102 -8.07 22.05 4.78
N VAL A 103 -8.40 21.78 3.52
CA VAL A 103 -9.42 22.52 2.80
C VAL A 103 -10.79 22.30 3.43
N GLY A 104 -11.07 21.08 3.88
CA GLY A 104 -12.27 20.80 4.65
C GLY A 104 -12.29 21.52 5.99
N GLN A 105 -11.14 21.81 6.54
CA GLN A 105 -10.98 22.62 7.73
C GLN A 105 -10.92 24.10 7.39
N ILE A 106 -10.36 24.39 6.25
CA ILE A 106 -10.22 25.73 5.72
C ILE A 106 -11.48 26.11 4.95
N ASP A 107 -11.97 25.16 4.23
CA ASP A 107 -13.19 25.28 3.49
C ASP A 107 -14.38 25.12 4.42
#